data_276146a2472134dc8aff9b51fe6e9934
#
_entry.id   276146a2472134dc8aff9b51fe6e9934
#
_cell.length_a   1.000
_cell.length_b   1.000
_cell.length_c   1.000
_cell.angle_alpha   90.00
_cell.angle_beta   90.00
_cell.angle_gamma   90.00
#
_symmetry.space_group_name_H-M   'P 1'
#
loop_
_entity.id
_entity.type
_entity.pdbx_description
1 polymer ?
#
loop_
_entity_poly.entity_id
_entity_poly.type
_entity_poly.pdbx_seq_one_letter_code
_entity_poly.pdbx_strand_id
1 'polypeptide(L)'
;MMRQNLMDNVYLTYVPSEKFKTSFLSAQMVVPLAPETAGLNALLVNVLGRGTLRCPDMAAIARELDLLYGARLEPSVRKKGENQTFGFVASCVDARLLPAGGRPPEPRAPPPRASACPHTTTPPAAPPAPRTSAT
;
A
#
# COMPACT_ATOMS: atom_id res chain seq x y z
N MET A 1 11.17 21.65 -7.82
CA MET A 1 11.31 20.30 -7.23
C MET A 1 11.87 20.46 -5.83
N MET A 2 11.13 20.00 -4.83
CA MET A 2 11.56 20.03 -3.43
C MET A 2 11.63 18.60 -2.92
N ARG A 3 12.70 18.27 -2.19
CA ARG A 3 12.88 16.97 -1.55
C ARG A 3 13.08 17.18 -0.04
N GLN A 4 12.29 16.50 0.75
CA GLN A 4 12.31 16.57 2.21
C GLN A 4 12.53 15.18 2.79
N ASN A 5 13.37 15.07 3.80
CA ASN A 5 13.50 13.86 4.60
C ASN A 5 12.41 13.91 5.70
N LEU A 6 11.53 12.92 5.74
CA LEU A 6 10.47 12.83 6.75
C LEU A 6 10.91 12.04 7.98
N MET A 7 11.69 10.99 7.75
CA MET A 7 12.31 10.13 8.77
C MET A 7 13.40 9.28 8.12
N ASP A 8 14.13 8.50 8.90
CA ASP A 8 15.18 7.64 8.38
C ASP A 8 14.70 6.78 7.20
N ASN A 9 15.40 6.91 6.07
CA ASN A 9 15.10 6.24 4.81
C ASN A 9 13.73 6.56 4.17
N VAL A 10 13.01 7.60 4.65
CA VAL A 10 11.74 8.04 4.06
C VAL A 10 11.87 9.46 3.51
N TYR A 11 11.69 9.59 2.22
CA TYR A 11 11.82 10.85 1.50
C TYR A 11 10.53 11.22 0.80
N LEU A 12 10.14 12.48 0.95
CA LEU A 12 9.07 13.09 0.16
C LEU A 12 9.70 13.95 -0.94
N THR A 13 9.32 13.71 -2.18
CA THR A 13 9.68 14.58 -3.31
C THR A 13 8.41 15.22 -3.85
N TYR A 14 8.37 16.54 -3.84
CA TYR A 14 7.25 17.32 -4.34
C TYR A 14 7.66 18.09 -5.60
N VAL A 15 6.87 17.96 -6.66
CA VAL A 15 7.08 18.64 -7.93
C VAL A 15 5.81 19.42 -8.27
N PRO A 16 5.75 20.73 -7.96
CA PRO A 16 4.61 21.56 -8.34
C PRO A 16 4.55 21.71 -9.86
N SER A 17 3.35 21.58 -10.43
CA SER A 17 3.08 21.81 -11.84
C SER A 17 1.66 22.31 -12.03
N GLU A 18 1.52 23.38 -12.81
CA GLU A 18 0.21 23.94 -13.16
C GLU A 18 -0.31 23.42 -14.51
N LYS A 19 0.52 22.67 -15.24
CA LYS A 19 0.20 22.19 -16.60
C LYS A 19 -0.79 21.04 -16.61
N PHE A 20 -0.88 20.27 -15.50
CA PHE A 20 -1.68 19.06 -15.45
C PHE A 20 -2.98 19.31 -14.67
N LYS A 21 -4.03 18.64 -15.13
CA LYS A 21 -5.35 18.64 -14.47
C LYS A 21 -5.49 17.52 -13.44
N THR A 22 -4.46 16.70 -13.31
CA THR A 22 -4.41 15.57 -12.39
C THR A 22 -3.20 15.69 -11.49
N SER A 23 -3.39 15.33 -10.23
CA SER A 23 -2.34 15.17 -9.24
C SER A 23 -1.94 13.70 -9.14
N PHE A 24 -0.65 13.43 -9.04
CA PHE A 24 -0.10 12.09 -8.88
C PHE A 24 0.59 11.96 -7.53
N LEU A 25 0.30 10.88 -6.84
CA LEU A 25 0.99 10.46 -5.63
C LEU A 25 1.59 9.09 -5.88
N SER A 26 2.89 8.94 -5.66
CA SER A 26 3.57 7.66 -5.75
C SER A 26 4.23 7.33 -4.43
N ALA A 27 3.79 6.24 -3.79
CA ALA A 27 4.40 5.70 -2.59
C ALA A 27 5.10 4.40 -2.96
N GLN A 28 6.43 4.40 -2.93
CA GLN A 28 7.23 3.27 -3.39
C GLN A 28 8.33 2.92 -2.40
N MET A 29 8.55 1.63 -2.24
CA MET A 29 9.68 1.05 -1.55
C MET A 29 10.75 0.65 -2.56
N VAL A 30 12.00 0.87 -2.20
CA VAL A 30 13.16 0.50 -3.02
C VAL A 30 13.99 -0.50 -2.23
N VAL A 31 14.18 -1.67 -2.79
CA VAL A 31 14.97 -2.75 -2.16
C VAL A 31 15.94 -3.35 -3.19
N PRO A 32 17.05 -3.94 -2.76
CA PRO A 32 17.89 -4.73 -3.65
C PRO A 32 17.08 -5.85 -4.32
N LEU A 33 17.33 -6.08 -5.60
CA LEU A 33 16.66 -7.14 -6.34
C LEU A 33 17.26 -8.49 -5.96
N ALA A 34 16.50 -9.31 -5.26
CA ALA A 34 16.89 -10.67 -4.92
C ALA A 34 15.85 -11.66 -5.47
N PRO A 35 16.27 -12.74 -6.12
CA PRO A 35 15.35 -13.73 -6.71
C PRO A 35 14.34 -14.28 -5.70
N GLU A 36 14.77 -14.48 -4.46
CA GLU A 36 13.97 -15.06 -3.37
C GLU A 36 12.82 -14.15 -2.93
N THR A 37 13.02 -12.83 -2.99
CA THR A 37 12.06 -11.85 -2.46
C THR A 37 11.29 -11.11 -3.55
N ALA A 38 11.77 -11.11 -4.78
CA ALA A 38 11.18 -10.34 -5.87
C ALA A 38 9.71 -10.70 -6.13
N GLY A 39 9.38 -11.99 -6.12
CA GLY A 39 8.01 -12.48 -6.27
C GLY A 39 7.12 -12.15 -5.08
N LEU A 40 7.66 -12.25 -3.87
CA LEU A 40 6.93 -11.91 -2.64
C LEU A 40 6.59 -10.43 -2.57
N ASN A 41 7.52 -9.55 -2.94
CA ASN A 41 7.30 -8.11 -2.98
C ASN A 41 6.20 -7.74 -4.00
N ALA A 42 6.20 -8.39 -5.16
CA ALA A 42 5.16 -8.19 -6.16
C ALA A 42 3.79 -8.70 -5.68
N LEU A 43 3.75 -9.85 -5.02
CA LEU A 43 2.53 -10.40 -4.45
C LEU A 43 1.99 -9.51 -3.33
N LEU A 44 2.85 -9.00 -2.45
CA LEU A 44 2.48 -8.12 -1.34
C LEU A 44 1.66 -6.92 -1.82
N VAL A 45 2.13 -6.21 -2.85
CA VAL A 45 1.42 -5.02 -3.37
C VAL A 45 0.07 -5.40 -3.95
N ASN A 46 0.00 -6.53 -4.67
CA ASN A 46 -1.26 -7.00 -5.24
C ASN A 46 -2.28 -7.42 -4.15
N VAL A 47 -1.81 -8.05 -3.08
CA VAL A 47 -2.68 -8.44 -1.94
C VAL A 47 -3.17 -7.20 -1.20
N LEU A 48 -2.29 -6.23 -0.92
CA LEU A 48 -2.65 -4.97 -0.27
C LEU A 48 -3.65 -4.14 -1.10
N GLY A 49 -3.61 -4.26 -2.43
CA GLY A 49 -4.56 -3.62 -3.33
C GLY A 49 -5.97 -4.22 -3.26
N ARG A 50 -6.16 -5.39 -2.63
CA ARG A 50 -7.47 -6.06 -2.53
C ARG A 50 -8.23 -5.75 -1.27
N GLY A 51 -7.57 -5.26 -0.23
CA GLY A 51 -8.20 -4.89 1.01
C GLY A 51 -7.20 -4.43 2.06
N THR A 52 -7.69 -3.63 3.00
CA THR A 52 -6.96 -3.13 4.16
C THR A 52 -7.86 -3.22 5.39
N LEU A 53 -7.31 -3.01 6.57
CA LEU A 53 -8.11 -2.95 7.80
C LEU A 53 -9.23 -1.90 7.72
N ARG A 54 -9.04 -0.83 6.97
CA ARG A 54 -10.02 0.25 6.81
C ARG A 54 -11.02 -0.05 5.69
N CYS A 55 -10.55 -0.66 4.63
CA CYS A 55 -11.36 -1.04 3.46
C CYS A 55 -11.20 -2.56 3.27
N PRO A 56 -12.04 -3.39 3.90
CA PRO A 56 -11.82 -4.84 3.96
C PRO A 56 -12.00 -5.53 2.60
N ASP A 57 -12.66 -4.90 1.67
CA ASP A 57 -12.91 -5.46 0.34
C ASP A 57 -12.68 -4.43 -0.78
N MET A 58 -12.64 -4.91 -2.01
CA MET A 58 -12.44 -4.07 -3.19
C MET A 58 -13.60 -3.09 -3.42
N ALA A 59 -14.82 -3.45 -3.01
CA ALA A 59 -15.98 -2.57 -3.14
C ALA A 59 -15.89 -1.38 -2.17
N ALA A 60 -15.34 -1.58 -0.98
CA ALA A 60 -15.05 -0.50 -0.04
C ALA A 60 -13.95 0.43 -0.57
N ILE A 61 -12.89 -0.14 -1.16
CA ILE A 61 -11.83 0.67 -1.80
C ILE A 61 -12.41 1.47 -2.96
N ALA A 62 -13.20 0.86 -3.84
CA ALA A 62 -13.82 1.54 -4.97
C ALA A 62 -14.70 2.72 -4.52
N ARG A 63 -15.53 2.53 -3.49
CA ARG A 63 -16.36 3.60 -2.91
C ARG A 63 -15.53 4.77 -2.39
N GLU A 64 -14.43 4.50 -1.70
CA GLU A 64 -13.53 5.57 -1.23
C GLU A 64 -12.86 6.32 -2.40
N LEU A 65 -12.48 5.60 -3.46
CA LEU A 65 -11.92 6.22 -4.66
C LEU A 65 -12.96 7.05 -5.44
N ASP A 66 -14.21 6.61 -5.48
CA ASP A 66 -15.31 7.37 -6.09
C ASP A 66 -15.59 8.66 -5.32
N LEU A 67 -15.54 8.63 -3.99
CA LEU A 67 -15.64 9.85 -3.16
C LEU A 67 -14.49 10.83 -3.40
N LEU A 68 -13.36 10.36 -3.91
CA LEU A 68 -12.24 11.18 -4.36
C LEU A 68 -12.35 11.59 -5.85
N TYR A 69 -13.58 11.72 -6.35
CA TYR A 69 -13.87 12.09 -7.74
C TYR A 69 -13.30 11.11 -8.77
N GLY A 70 -13.42 9.82 -8.51
CA GLY A 70 -12.93 8.77 -9.38
C GLY A 70 -11.41 8.65 -9.38
N ALA A 71 -10.78 8.84 -8.24
CA ALA A 71 -9.36 8.61 -8.08
C ALA A 71 -9.00 7.17 -8.46
N ARG A 72 -7.80 6.98 -8.97
CA ARG A 72 -7.27 5.66 -9.32
C ARG A 72 -6.15 5.30 -8.37
N LEU A 73 -6.09 4.04 -7.98
CA LEU A 73 -5.01 3.48 -7.17
C LEU A 73 -4.51 2.21 -7.87
N GLU A 74 -3.26 2.22 -8.29
CA GLU A 74 -2.69 1.13 -9.08
C GLU A 74 -1.44 0.57 -8.39
N PRO A 75 -1.31 -0.75 -8.26
CA PRO A 75 -0.07 -1.37 -7.82
C PRO A 75 1.02 -1.15 -8.87
N SER A 76 2.22 -0.88 -8.42
CA SER A 76 3.38 -0.65 -9.29
C SER A 76 4.55 -1.50 -8.81
N VAL A 77 5.04 -2.37 -9.67
CA VAL A 77 6.23 -3.18 -9.42
C VAL A 77 7.15 -3.02 -10.62
N ARG A 78 8.38 -2.59 -10.39
CA ARG A 78 9.35 -2.35 -11.47
C ARG A 78 10.75 -2.78 -11.04
N LYS A 79 11.51 -3.31 -12.00
CA LYS A 79 12.96 -3.44 -11.88
C LYS A 79 13.63 -2.14 -12.33
N LYS A 80 14.59 -1.67 -11.56
CA LYS A 80 15.38 -0.47 -11.87
C LYS A 80 16.86 -0.74 -11.55
N GLY A 81 17.61 -1.19 -12.55
CA GLY A 81 18.97 -1.68 -12.35
C GLY A 81 19.00 -2.91 -11.42
N GLU A 82 19.82 -2.84 -10.40
CA GLU A 82 19.97 -3.88 -9.38
C GLU A 82 18.95 -3.75 -8.23
N ASN A 83 17.97 -2.86 -8.38
CA ASN A 83 16.95 -2.64 -7.38
C ASN A 83 15.55 -2.99 -7.92
N GLN A 84 14.69 -3.46 -7.03
CA GLN A 84 13.26 -3.57 -7.23
C GLN A 84 12.57 -2.38 -6.56
N THR A 85 11.66 -1.74 -7.28
CA THR A 85 10.74 -0.75 -6.73
C THR A 85 9.34 -1.32 -6.76
N PHE A 86 8.63 -1.24 -5.63
CA PHE A 86 7.26 -1.70 -5.53
C PHE A 86 6.45 -0.81 -4.58
N GLY A 87 5.16 -0.68 -4.84
CA GLY A 87 4.28 0.18 -4.09
C GLY A 87 3.04 0.55 -4.88
N PHE A 88 2.52 1.75 -4.65
CA PHE A 88 1.30 2.23 -5.26
C PHE A 88 1.50 3.56 -5.96
N VAL A 89 0.74 3.74 -7.03
CA VAL A 89 0.57 5.03 -7.71
C VAL A 89 -0.90 5.41 -7.62
N ALA A 90 -1.17 6.57 -7.07
CA ALA A 90 -2.51 7.14 -7.05
C ALA A 90 -2.58 8.35 -7.98
N SER A 91 -3.71 8.51 -8.67
CA SER A 91 -4.00 9.69 -9.46
C SER A 91 -5.39 10.21 -9.15
N CYS A 92 -5.54 11.50 -8.99
CA CYS A 92 -6.82 12.15 -8.75
C CYS A 92 -6.92 13.47 -9.52
N VAL A 93 -8.13 13.97 -9.66
CA VAL A 93 -8.37 15.29 -10.24
C VAL A 93 -7.76 16.35 -9.34
N ASP A 94 -7.13 17.35 -9.93
CA ASP A 94 -6.56 18.47 -9.18
C ASP A 94 -7.65 19.25 -8.44
N ALA A 95 -7.39 19.58 -7.18
CA ALA A 95 -8.34 20.26 -6.31
C ALA A 95 -8.83 21.61 -6.89
N ARG A 96 -8.02 22.25 -7.73
CA ARG A 96 -8.38 23.51 -8.42
C ARG A 96 -9.53 23.36 -9.43
N LEU A 97 -9.78 22.12 -9.89
CA LEU A 97 -10.84 21.84 -10.87
C LEU A 97 -12.10 21.27 -10.22
N LEU A 98 -12.11 21.11 -8.91
CA LEU A 98 -13.30 20.66 -8.20
C LEU A 98 -14.33 21.78 -8.14
N PRO A 99 -15.64 21.47 -8.23
CA PRO A 99 -16.71 22.46 -8.06
C PRO A 99 -16.55 23.20 -6.74
N ALA A 100 -16.92 24.48 -6.71
CA ALA A 100 -16.93 25.28 -5.49
C ALA A 100 -17.78 24.59 -4.41
N GLY A 101 -17.15 24.15 -3.33
CA GLY A 101 -17.74 23.30 -2.27
C GLY A 101 -17.24 21.86 -2.25
N GLY A 102 -16.58 21.41 -3.32
CA GLY A 102 -15.90 20.09 -3.36
C GLY A 102 -14.54 20.15 -2.66
N ARG A 103 -14.55 20.18 -1.34
CA ARG A 103 -13.33 19.92 -0.59
C ARG A 103 -12.99 18.43 -0.77
N PRO A 104 -11.75 18.07 -1.18
CA PRO A 104 -11.36 16.68 -1.13
C PRO A 104 -11.60 16.19 0.30
N PRO A 105 -12.23 15.03 0.50
CA PRO A 105 -12.45 14.51 1.83
C PRO A 105 -11.10 14.46 2.54
N GLU A 106 -11.02 15.12 3.67
CA GLU A 106 -9.83 15.02 4.52
C GLU A 106 -9.58 13.55 4.81
N PRO A 107 -8.33 13.10 4.80
CA PRO A 107 -8.02 11.75 5.20
C PRO A 107 -8.61 11.56 6.59
N ARG A 108 -9.68 10.79 6.64
CA ARG A 108 -10.38 10.49 7.89
C ARG A 108 -9.35 9.95 8.86
N ALA A 109 -9.20 10.61 10.00
CA ALA A 109 -8.25 10.20 11.03
C ALA A 109 -8.30 8.68 11.19
N PRO A 110 -7.15 7.99 11.29
CA PRO A 110 -7.14 6.55 11.50
C PRO A 110 -8.00 6.26 12.72
N PRO A 111 -8.84 5.21 12.68
CA PRO A 111 -9.58 4.82 13.86
C PRO A 111 -8.58 4.65 15.00
N PRO A 112 -8.98 5.01 16.24
CA PRO A 112 -8.12 4.79 17.40
C PRO A 112 -7.61 3.36 17.31
N ARG A 113 -6.30 3.19 17.44
CA ARG A 113 -5.64 1.88 17.33
C ARG A 113 -6.43 0.89 18.16
N ALA A 114 -7.19 0.02 17.48
CA ALA A 114 -7.74 -1.15 18.13
C ALA A 114 -6.54 -1.87 18.74
N SER A 115 -6.53 -1.92 20.06
CA SER A 115 -5.55 -2.62 20.86
C SER A 115 -5.21 -3.94 20.19
N ALA A 116 -3.90 -4.16 20.02
CA ALA A 116 -3.24 -5.34 19.47
C ALA A 116 -4.16 -6.57 19.39
N CYS A 117 -4.35 -7.10 18.17
CA CYS A 117 -4.76 -8.49 18.02
C CYS A 117 -3.82 -9.33 18.90
N PRO A 118 -4.31 -10.08 19.88
CA PRO A 118 -3.47 -11.07 20.55
C PRO A 118 -3.06 -12.08 19.46
N HIS A 119 -1.79 -12.08 19.11
CA HIS A 119 -1.21 -13.17 18.34
C HIS A 119 -1.28 -14.41 19.20
N THR A 120 -2.33 -15.16 19.04
CA THR A 120 -2.39 -16.54 19.53
C THR A 120 -1.44 -17.33 18.64
N THR A 121 -0.16 -17.28 18.97
CA THR A 121 0.84 -18.24 18.50
C THR A 121 0.50 -19.58 19.19
N THR A 122 -0.44 -20.31 18.62
CA THR A 122 -0.55 -21.74 18.90
C THR A 122 0.58 -22.39 18.11
N PRO A 123 1.60 -22.96 18.80
CA PRO A 123 2.63 -23.68 18.08
C PRO A 123 1.98 -24.89 17.38
N PRO A 124 2.43 -25.26 16.17
CA PRO A 124 1.93 -26.45 15.48
C PRO A 124 2.16 -27.67 16.37
N ALA A 125 1.11 -28.48 16.53
CA ALA A 125 1.18 -29.73 17.27
C ALA A 125 2.31 -30.59 16.71
N ALA A 126 3.16 -31.10 17.61
CA ALA A 126 4.24 -32.00 17.26
C ALA A 126 3.69 -33.26 16.55
N PRO A 127 4.37 -33.76 15.53
CA PRO A 127 3.95 -34.99 14.84
C PRO A 127 3.96 -36.18 15.81
N PRO A 128 3.02 -37.11 15.70
CA PRO A 128 2.98 -38.30 16.57
C PRO A 128 4.23 -39.14 16.33
N ALA A 129 4.80 -39.64 17.45
CA ALA A 129 5.96 -40.50 17.45
C ALA A 129 5.71 -41.81 16.65
N PRO A 130 6.73 -42.37 15.97
CA PRO A 130 6.58 -43.60 15.20
C PRO A 130 6.26 -44.76 16.16
N ARG A 131 5.24 -45.53 15.82
CA ARG A 131 4.90 -46.77 16.56
C ARG A 131 5.97 -47.79 16.28
N THR A 132 6.73 -48.11 17.29
CA THR A 132 7.62 -49.28 17.28
C THR A 132 6.77 -50.55 17.32
N SER A 133 6.69 -51.26 16.21
CA SER A 133 6.18 -52.64 16.19
C SER A 133 7.27 -53.55 16.74
N ALA A 134 7.06 -54.08 17.94
CA ALA A 134 7.85 -55.20 18.45
C ALA A 134 7.26 -56.50 17.87
N THR A 135 8.10 -57.27 17.23
CA THR A 135 7.93 -58.69 16.93
C THR A 135 8.65 -59.49 17.96
#